data_761791be0d8ba5fc03750eb3368006ba
#
_entry.id   761791be0d8ba5fc03750eb3368006ba
#
_cell.length_a   1.000
_cell.length_b   1.000
_cell.length_c   1.000
_cell.angle_alpha   90.00
_cell.angle_beta   90.00
_cell.angle_gamma   90.00
#
_symmetry.space_group_name_H-M   'P 1'
#
loop_
_entity.id
_entity.type
_entity.pdbx_description
1 polymer ?
#
loop_
_entity_poly.entity_id
_entity_poly.type
_entity_poly.pdbx_seq_one_letter_code
_entity_poly.pdbx_strand_id
1 'polypeptide(L)'
;MKRAIENRRGEGYIWLAILVLFLSLLTSVLLLYLTLCGQVLNERRERKQALDSYLAAFAKASYDAIRQGDGYADAIDYDKLVDGCPSAIGVTDAEVTLERGNGFGLTVSYTLKIPVSWNGRTFGSLSVPMRVSSFYEEKEV
;
A
#
# COMPACT_ATOMS: atom_id res chain seq x y z
N MET A 1 15.45 45.26 41.67
CA MET A 1 15.08 43.86 41.94
C MET A 1 13.73 43.46 41.30
N LYS A 2 12.68 44.25 41.42
CA LYS A 2 11.38 43.92 40.82
C LYS A 2 11.43 43.78 39.28
N ARG A 3 12.16 44.62 38.57
CA ARG A 3 12.31 44.54 37.12
C ARG A 3 13.02 43.27 36.62
N ALA A 4 13.95 42.79 37.35
CA ALA A 4 14.67 41.54 36.99
C ALA A 4 13.80 40.30 37.22
N ILE A 5 12.91 40.33 38.20
CA ILE A 5 11.95 39.25 38.48
C ILE A 5 10.84 39.23 37.44
N GLU A 6 10.38 40.38 37.00
CA GLU A 6 9.39 40.54 35.91
C GLU A 6 9.94 40.06 34.57
N ASN A 7 11.19 40.39 34.25
CA ASN A 7 11.86 39.90 33.06
C ASN A 7 12.04 38.38 33.05
N ARG A 8 12.35 37.77 34.20
CA ARG A 8 12.43 36.33 34.34
C ARG A 8 11.08 35.63 34.15
N ARG A 9 10.01 36.22 34.58
CA ARG A 9 8.65 35.71 34.33
C ARG A 9 8.28 35.80 32.86
N GLY A 10 8.63 36.90 32.20
CA GLY A 10 8.42 37.08 30.76
C GLY A 10 9.22 36.05 29.94
N GLU A 11 10.47 35.81 30.30
CA GLU A 11 11.28 34.77 29.65
C GLU A 11 10.70 33.37 29.87
N GLY A 12 10.20 33.04 31.06
CA GLY A 12 9.55 31.77 31.36
C GLY A 12 8.29 31.55 30.49
N TYR A 13 7.49 32.55 30.27
CA TYR A 13 6.31 32.49 29.39
C TYR A 13 6.71 32.30 27.92
N ILE A 14 7.75 32.98 27.46
CA ILE A 14 8.28 32.85 26.10
C ILE A 14 8.80 31.43 25.87
N TRP A 15 9.56 30.88 26.81
CA TRP A 15 10.05 29.50 26.76
C TRP A 15 8.90 28.48 26.74
N LEU A 16 7.90 28.70 27.58
CA LEU A 16 6.70 27.85 27.61
C LEU A 16 5.95 27.92 26.28
N ALA A 17 5.79 29.10 25.70
CA ALA A 17 5.14 29.30 24.40
C ALA A 17 5.91 28.58 23.29
N ILE A 18 7.24 28.68 23.28
CA ILE A 18 8.11 27.97 22.32
C ILE A 18 7.98 26.46 22.48
N LEU A 19 7.98 25.97 23.73
CA LEU A 19 7.82 24.56 24.03
C LEU A 19 6.47 24.01 23.53
N VAL A 20 5.39 24.73 23.81
CA VAL A 20 4.04 24.35 23.36
C VAL A 20 3.94 24.34 21.83
N LEU A 21 4.53 25.35 21.18
CA LEU A 21 4.55 25.45 19.73
C LEU A 21 5.36 24.29 19.11
N PHE A 22 6.53 23.98 19.68
CA PHE A 22 7.37 22.87 19.26
C PHE A 22 6.64 21.53 19.43
N LEU A 23 6.01 21.32 20.60
CA LEU A 23 5.27 20.10 20.90
C LEU A 23 4.06 19.95 19.96
N SER A 24 3.36 21.02 19.66
CA SER A 24 2.25 21.05 18.72
C SER A 24 2.69 20.70 17.30
N LEU A 25 3.81 21.24 16.86
CA LEU A 25 4.40 20.93 15.56
C LEU A 25 4.82 19.47 15.47
N LEU A 26 5.48 18.96 16.51
CA LEU A 26 5.90 17.56 16.59
C LEU A 26 4.70 16.61 16.53
N THR A 27 3.63 16.91 17.28
CA THR A 27 2.39 16.14 17.27
C THR A 27 1.73 16.16 15.90
N SER A 28 1.73 17.31 15.24
CA SER A 28 1.17 17.48 13.89
C SER A 28 1.92 16.63 12.87
N VAL A 29 3.26 16.63 12.91
CA VAL A 29 4.11 15.80 12.04
C VAL A 29 3.87 14.31 12.32
N LEU A 30 3.75 13.93 13.58
CA LEU A 30 3.49 12.55 13.96
C LEU A 30 2.12 12.07 13.45
N LEU A 31 1.09 12.89 13.57
CA LEU A 31 -0.25 12.58 13.05
C LEU A 31 -0.24 12.45 11.53
N LEU A 32 0.46 13.32 10.82
CA LEU A 32 0.64 13.22 9.38
C LEU A 32 1.31 11.91 9.00
N TYR A 33 2.39 11.56 9.69
CA TYR A 33 3.12 10.32 9.47
C TYR A 33 2.22 9.08 9.69
N LEU A 34 1.47 9.05 10.78
CA LEU A 34 0.55 7.95 11.07
C LEU A 34 -0.56 7.84 10.02
N THR A 35 -1.08 8.96 9.53
CA THR A 35 -2.09 9.00 8.47
C THR A 35 -1.53 8.42 7.18
N LEU A 36 -0.33 8.82 6.79
CA LEU A 36 0.34 8.30 5.59
C LEU A 36 0.61 6.79 5.70
N CYS A 37 1.11 6.33 6.86
CA CYS A 37 1.29 4.90 7.11
C CYS A 37 -0.02 4.13 7.02
N GLY A 38 -1.09 4.67 7.57
CA GLY A 38 -2.44 4.09 7.49
C GLY A 38 -2.93 3.96 6.06
N GLN A 39 -2.73 4.97 5.24
CA GLN A 39 -3.08 4.95 3.82
C GLN A 39 -2.29 3.88 3.06
N VAL A 40 -0.99 3.78 3.29
CA VAL A 40 -0.13 2.77 2.66
C VAL A 40 -0.57 1.35 3.04
N LEU A 41 -0.82 1.10 4.32
CA LEU A 41 -1.27 -0.20 4.81
C LEU A 41 -2.64 -0.57 4.26
N ASN A 42 -3.56 0.38 4.20
CA ASN A 42 -4.89 0.15 3.64
C ASN A 42 -4.85 -0.15 2.15
N GLU A 43 -4.07 0.61 1.39
CA GLU A 43 -3.83 0.39 -0.04
C GLU A 43 -3.25 -1.01 -0.28
N ARG A 44 -2.23 -1.38 0.47
CA ARG A 44 -1.61 -2.70 0.38
C ARG A 44 -2.62 -3.82 0.64
N ARG A 45 -3.46 -3.65 1.66
CA ARG A 45 -4.51 -4.63 2.01
C ARG A 45 -5.53 -4.77 0.89
N GLU A 46 -6.02 -3.66 0.36
CA GLU A 46 -6.99 -3.65 -0.74
C GLU A 46 -6.43 -4.31 -2.00
N ARG A 47 -5.21 -3.98 -2.37
CA ARG A 47 -4.55 -4.57 -3.55
C ARG A 47 -4.29 -6.05 -3.35
N LYS A 48 -3.89 -6.46 -2.15
CA LYS A 48 -3.70 -7.88 -1.83
C LYS A 48 -5.01 -8.65 -1.93
N GLN A 49 -6.09 -8.13 -1.39
CA GLN A 49 -7.42 -8.75 -1.50
C GLN A 49 -7.87 -8.85 -2.96
N ALA A 50 -7.66 -7.82 -3.76
CA ALA A 50 -7.99 -7.83 -5.18
C ALA A 50 -7.16 -8.89 -5.92
N LEU A 51 -5.87 -9.00 -5.60
CA LEU A 51 -4.98 -10.01 -6.19
C LEU A 51 -5.37 -11.42 -5.79
N ASP A 52 -5.69 -11.66 -4.52
CA ASP A 52 -6.15 -12.96 -4.03
C ASP A 52 -7.46 -13.37 -4.72
N SER A 53 -8.39 -12.45 -4.87
CA SER A 53 -9.65 -12.68 -5.58
C SER A 53 -9.44 -12.97 -7.07
N TYR A 54 -8.52 -12.27 -7.70
CA TYR A 54 -8.16 -12.48 -9.10
C TYR A 54 -7.55 -13.87 -9.33
N LEU A 55 -6.61 -14.27 -8.47
CA LEU A 55 -6.00 -15.61 -8.53
C LEU A 55 -7.01 -16.71 -8.26
N ALA A 56 -7.89 -16.53 -7.30
CA ALA A 56 -8.93 -17.50 -6.98
C ALA A 56 -9.92 -17.69 -8.15
N ALA A 57 -10.33 -16.60 -8.78
CA ALA A 57 -11.19 -16.64 -9.96
C ALA A 57 -10.51 -17.34 -11.14
N PHE A 58 -9.23 -17.06 -11.37
CA PHE A 58 -8.44 -17.70 -12.40
C PHE A 58 -8.27 -19.20 -12.13
N ALA A 59 -7.98 -19.59 -10.90
CA ALA A 59 -7.85 -20.98 -10.50
C ALA A 59 -9.16 -21.75 -10.70
N LYS A 60 -10.30 -21.13 -10.36
CA LYS A 60 -11.62 -21.71 -10.59
C LYS A 60 -11.90 -21.92 -12.06
N ALA A 61 -11.64 -20.92 -12.90
CA ALA A 61 -11.82 -21.02 -14.36
C ALA A 61 -10.93 -22.11 -14.96
N SER A 62 -9.68 -22.22 -14.51
CA SER A 62 -8.74 -23.27 -14.94
C SER A 62 -9.20 -24.66 -14.49
N TYR A 63 -9.72 -24.79 -13.30
CA TYR A 63 -10.27 -26.04 -12.79
C TYR A 63 -11.49 -26.51 -13.60
N ASP A 64 -12.40 -25.60 -13.92
CA ASP A 64 -13.58 -25.90 -14.72
C ASP A 64 -13.16 -26.34 -16.15
N ALA A 65 -12.15 -25.71 -16.74
CA ALA A 65 -11.62 -26.09 -18.04
C ALA A 65 -11.00 -27.51 -18.01
N ILE A 66 -10.24 -27.84 -16.97
CA ILE A 66 -9.67 -29.19 -16.78
C ILE A 66 -10.80 -30.23 -16.64
N ARG A 67 -11.84 -29.91 -15.90
CA ARG A 67 -12.98 -30.78 -15.68
C ARG A 67 -13.76 -31.06 -16.98
N GLN A 68 -13.76 -30.12 -17.93
CA GLN A 68 -14.40 -30.26 -19.22
C GLN A 68 -13.60 -31.13 -20.21
N GLY A 69 -12.42 -31.58 -19.82
CA GLY A 69 -11.56 -32.48 -20.61
C GLY A 69 -10.39 -31.82 -21.33
N ASP A 70 -10.20 -30.51 -21.13
CA ASP A 70 -8.99 -29.85 -21.62
C ASP A 70 -7.78 -30.25 -20.76
N GLY A 71 -6.63 -30.49 -21.38
CA GLY A 71 -5.41 -30.82 -20.67
C GLY A 71 -4.97 -29.69 -19.73
N TYR A 72 -4.38 -30.06 -18.58
CA TYR A 72 -3.93 -29.11 -17.57
C TYR A 72 -3.01 -28.02 -18.13
N ALA A 73 -2.07 -28.40 -18.98
CA ALA A 73 -1.12 -27.49 -19.59
C ALA A 73 -1.78 -26.50 -20.58
N ASP A 74 -2.83 -26.96 -21.28
CA ASP A 74 -3.54 -26.16 -22.27
C ASP A 74 -4.66 -25.31 -21.64
N ALA A 75 -5.14 -25.71 -20.47
CA ALA A 75 -6.23 -25.00 -19.78
C ALA A 75 -5.75 -23.73 -19.07
N ILE A 76 -4.46 -23.65 -18.72
CA ILE A 76 -3.90 -22.51 -17.99
C ILE A 76 -3.11 -21.61 -18.92
N ASP A 77 -3.67 -20.45 -19.23
CA ASP A 77 -2.99 -19.42 -19.99
C ASP A 77 -2.36 -18.42 -19.03
N TYR A 78 -1.10 -18.65 -18.72
CA TYR A 78 -0.34 -17.79 -17.82
C TYR A 78 -0.09 -16.39 -18.40
N ASP A 79 -0.02 -16.26 -19.71
CA ASP A 79 0.15 -14.95 -20.35
C ASP A 79 -1.06 -14.06 -20.13
N LYS A 80 -2.26 -14.59 -20.23
CA LYS A 80 -3.49 -13.89 -19.89
C LYS A 80 -3.54 -13.53 -18.41
N LEU A 81 -3.06 -14.41 -17.56
CA LEU A 81 -3.00 -14.15 -16.11
C LEU A 81 -2.11 -12.96 -15.81
N VAL A 82 -0.92 -12.92 -16.39
CA VAL A 82 0.04 -11.83 -16.19
C VAL A 82 -0.46 -10.52 -16.81
N ASP A 83 -0.95 -10.57 -18.04
CA ASP A 83 -1.39 -9.38 -18.76
C ASP A 83 -2.66 -8.75 -18.16
N GLY A 84 -3.56 -9.56 -17.65
CA GLY A 84 -4.80 -9.10 -17.05
C GLY A 84 -4.66 -8.63 -15.60
N CYS A 85 -3.58 -8.96 -14.92
CA CYS A 85 -3.39 -8.68 -13.50
C CYS A 85 -3.39 -7.18 -13.15
N PRO A 86 -2.64 -6.29 -13.83
CA PRO A 86 -2.65 -4.87 -13.50
C PRO A 86 -4.03 -4.23 -13.63
N SER A 87 -4.76 -4.62 -14.66
CA SER A 87 -6.11 -4.13 -14.91
C SER A 87 -7.11 -4.62 -13.85
N ALA A 88 -6.99 -5.88 -13.45
CA ALA A 88 -7.85 -6.50 -12.45
C ALA A 88 -7.70 -5.89 -11.07
N ILE A 89 -6.48 -5.57 -10.67
CA ILE A 89 -6.20 -4.93 -9.38
C ILE A 89 -6.26 -3.39 -9.44
N GLY A 90 -6.45 -2.81 -10.64
CA GLY A 90 -6.59 -1.37 -10.83
C GLY A 90 -5.30 -0.59 -10.65
N VAL A 91 -4.17 -1.15 -11.05
CA VAL A 91 -2.84 -0.53 -10.97
C VAL A 91 -2.33 -0.26 -12.38
N THR A 92 -1.68 0.89 -12.56
CA THR A 92 -1.00 1.27 -13.80
C THR A 92 0.52 1.20 -13.62
N ASP A 93 1.23 0.91 -14.70
CA ASP A 93 2.71 0.83 -14.71
C ASP A 93 3.28 -0.16 -13.69
N ALA A 94 2.62 -1.30 -13.52
CA ALA A 94 3.03 -2.35 -12.61
C ALA A 94 3.89 -3.39 -13.30
N GLU A 95 4.93 -3.85 -12.61
CA GLU A 95 5.69 -5.03 -12.98
C GLU A 95 5.06 -6.25 -12.35
N VAL A 96 4.74 -7.26 -13.15
CA VAL A 96 4.14 -8.50 -12.69
C VAL A 96 5.13 -9.64 -12.91
N THR A 97 5.43 -10.38 -11.84
CA THR A 97 6.28 -11.54 -11.88
C THR A 97 5.45 -12.79 -11.55
N LEU A 98 5.54 -13.78 -12.40
CA LEU A 98 4.87 -15.08 -12.22
C LEU A 98 5.82 -16.05 -11.51
N GLU A 99 5.38 -16.59 -10.40
CA GLU A 99 6.07 -17.67 -9.69
C GLU A 99 5.35 -19.00 -9.93
N ARG A 100 6.10 -20.01 -10.29
CA ARG A 100 5.61 -21.38 -10.46
C ARG A 100 6.25 -22.30 -9.43
N GLY A 101 5.48 -23.18 -8.86
CA GLY A 101 5.91 -24.20 -7.94
C GLY A 101 4.84 -25.28 -7.83
N ASN A 102 4.45 -25.65 -6.61
CA ASN A 102 3.28 -26.51 -6.35
C ASN A 102 1.94 -25.79 -6.58
N GLY A 103 1.94 -24.74 -7.37
CA GLY A 103 0.83 -23.89 -7.71
C GLY A 103 1.34 -22.71 -8.54
N PHE A 104 0.65 -21.60 -8.48
CA PHE A 104 1.08 -20.39 -9.16
C PHE A 104 0.90 -19.16 -8.26
N GLY A 105 1.79 -18.22 -8.39
CA GLY A 105 1.78 -16.99 -7.64
C GLY A 105 2.10 -15.79 -8.51
N LEU A 106 1.59 -14.65 -8.13
CA LEU A 106 1.87 -13.38 -8.78
C LEU A 106 2.45 -12.40 -7.75
N THR A 107 3.52 -11.76 -8.15
CA THR A 107 4.09 -10.63 -7.42
C THR A 107 3.95 -9.39 -8.28
N VAL A 108 3.29 -8.37 -7.75
CA VAL A 108 3.05 -7.10 -8.44
C VAL A 108 3.83 -6.02 -7.72
N SER A 109 4.71 -5.36 -8.45
CA SER A 109 5.48 -4.22 -7.97
C SER A 109 5.00 -2.96 -8.69
N TYR A 110 4.61 -1.96 -7.93
CA TYR A 110 4.14 -0.69 -8.45
C TYR A 110 4.55 0.45 -7.52
N THR A 111 4.41 1.68 -8.01
CA THR A 111 4.70 2.86 -7.21
C THR A 111 3.39 3.55 -6.86
N LEU A 112 3.13 3.67 -5.57
CA LEU A 112 1.98 4.41 -5.05
C LEU A 112 2.36 5.88 -4.90
N LYS A 113 1.57 6.77 -5.51
CA LYS A 113 1.71 8.21 -5.35
C LYS A 113 0.65 8.71 -4.37
N ILE A 114 1.12 9.20 -3.23
CA ILE A 114 0.25 9.78 -2.20
C ILE A 114 0.42 11.29 -2.25
N PRO A 115 -0.66 12.07 -2.49
CA PRO A 115 -0.58 13.51 -2.41
C PRO A 115 -0.41 13.95 -0.95
N VAL A 116 0.63 14.73 -0.70
CA VAL A 116 0.85 15.35 0.61
C VAL A 116 0.14 16.69 0.61
N SER A 117 -0.94 16.79 1.37
CA SER A 117 -1.71 18.02 1.50
C SER A 117 -1.70 18.51 2.95
N TRP A 118 -1.58 19.82 3.09
CA TRP A 118 -1.64 20.53 4.35
C TRP A 118 -2.50 21.78 4.18
N ASN A 119 -3.47 21.99 5.07
CA ASN A 119 -4.39 23.14 5.01
C ASN A 119 -5.11 23.33 3.65
N GLY A 120 -5.50 22.24 3.00
CA GLY A 120 -6.14 22.27 1.69
C GLY A 120 -5.21 22.57 0.52
N ARG A 121 -3.92 22.67 0.74
CA ARG A 121 -2.90 22.84 -0.31
C ARG A 121 -2.10 21.55 -0.47
N THR A 122 -1.93 21.13 -1.72
CA THR A 122 -1.08 19.99 -2.05
C THR A 122 0.35 20.48 -2.29
N PHE A 123 1.28 20.06 -1.44
CA PHE A 123 2.70 20.45 -1.54
C PHE A 123 3.50 19.54 -2.47
N GLY A 124 2.99 18.39 -2.82
CA GLY A 124 3.64 17.43 -3.65
C GLY A 124 3.05 16.04 -3.51
N SER A 125 3.71 15.06 -4.08
CA SER A 125 3.33 13.66 -3.97
C SER A 125 4.49 12.83 -3.42
N LEU A 126 4.17 11.93 -2.51
CA LEU A 126 5.12 10.95 -2.00
C LEU A 126 5.02 9.68 -2.85
N SER A 127 6.14 9.26 -3.41
CA SER A 127 6.21 8.00 -4.17
C SER A 127 6.68 6.89 -3.24
N VAL A 128 5.83 5.90 -3.04
CA VAL A 128 6.11 4.74 -2.18
C VAL A 128 6.16 3.50 -3.07
N PRO A 129 7.30 2.77 -3.09
CA PRO A 129 7.37 1.50 -3.80
C PRO A 129 6.52 0.47 -3.06
N MET A 130 5.57 -0.13 -3.77
CA MET A 130 4.67 -1.14 -3.24
C MET A 130 4.91 -2.47 -3.92
N ARG A 131 4.89 -3.52 -3.12
CA ARG A 131 5.00 -4.89 -3.61
C ARG A 131 3.93 -5.74 -2.95
N VAL A 132 3.09 -6.33 -3.77
CA VAL A 132 2.01 -7.22 -3.32
C VAL A 132 2.20 -8.57 -3.98
N SER A 133 2.16 -9.63 -3.20
CA SER A 133 2.28 -11.00 -3.68
C SER A 133 1.12 -11.84 -3.18
N SER A 134 0.69 -12.75 -4.02
CA SER A 134 -0.30 -13.77 -3.67
C SER A 134 0.11 -15.08 -4.32
N PHE A 135 -0.08 -16.17 -3.61
CA PHE A 135 0.25 -17.50 -4.07
C PHE A 135 -0.94 -18.44 -3.85
N TYR A 136 -1.30 -19.15 -4.91
CA TYR A 136 -2.34 -20.16 -4.88
C TYR A 136 -1.68 -21.54 -4.91
N GLU A 137 -1.75 -22.26 -3.80
CA GLU A 137 -1.29 -23.64 -3.74
C GLU A 137 -2.35 -24.57 -4.32
N GLU A 138 -1.92 -25.41 -5.23
CA GLU A 138 -2.74 -26.49 -5.73
C GLU A 138 -2.75 -27.60 -4.67
N LYS A 139 -3.85 -27.72 -3.97
CA LYS A 139 -4.06 -28.85 -3.07
C LYS A 139 -4.43 -30.06 -3.91
N GLU A 140 -3.56 -31.05 -3.90
CA GLU A 140 -3.91 -32.37 -4.38
C GLU A 140 -5.04 -32.94 -3.54
N VAL A 141 -6.14 -33.15 -4.18
CA VAL A 141 -7.30 -33.79 -3.57
C VAL A 141 -7.23 -35.28 -3.81
#